data_74aa44040e132d3f3963b05517bb57d0
#
_entry.id   74aa44040e132d3f3963b05517bb57d0
#
_cell.length_a   1.000
_cell.length_b   1.000
_cell.length_c   1.000
_cell.angle_alpha   90.00
_cell.angle_beta   90.00
_cell.angle_gamma   90.00
#
_symmetry.space_group_name_H-M   'P 1'
#
loop_
_entity.id
_entity.type
_entity.pdbx_description
1 polymer ?
#
loop_
_entity_poly.entity_id
_entity_poly.type
_entity_poly.pdbx_seq_one_letter_code
_entity_poly.pdbx_strand_id
1 'polypeptide(L)'
;LQGIPGNSIHGDSSTFADERKIDSTSQHLDQDIQFAKRIVSFSLALVMIASLAYVGFVLFDGGELTGYRPGDAALESQEIYEGMIQADKVSLSGKGVTVCIVDSGLNTNHQDLDNLRVTKWKDFVGTSTKPYDDHGHGTSMAGILVADGWMKGIAPDVNLLVAKALAENGSGDDTVVAEAIDWCAEQGAHIISLSLGGAPGILPFNF
;
A
#
# COMPACT_ATOMS: atom_id res chain seq x y z
N LEU A 1 26.93 107.09 -2.41
CA LEU A 1 27.74 105.87 -2.40
C LEU A 1 26.88 104.63 -2.51
N GLN A 2 27.16 103.87 -3.49
CA GLN A 2 26.50 102.80 -4.15
C GLN A 2 25.87 101.72 -3.21
N GLY A 3 24.60 101.39 -3.49
CA GLY A 3 23.90 100.25 -2.91
C GLY A 3 24.27 98.90 -3.54
N ILE A 4 24.36 97.91 -2.78
CA ILE A 4 24.53 96.53 -3.19
C ILE A 4 23.16 95.95 -3.51
N PRO A 5 22.93 95.30 -4.68
CA PRO A 5 21.65 94.68 -4.95
C PRO A 5 21.49 93.32 -4.17
N GLY A 6 20.39 93.18 -3.41
CA GLY A 6 20.01 92.00 -2.78
C GLY A 6 19.58 90.91 -3.81
N ASN A 7 20.25 89.78 -3.78
CA ASN A 7 19.92 88.62 -4.59
C ASN A 7 18.74 87.82 -3.92
N SER A 8 17.55 87.97 -4.48
CA SER A 8 16.40 87.17 -4.01
C SER A 8 16.53 85.76 -4.62
N ILE A 9 16.81 84.82 -3.78
CA ILE A 9 16.73 83.38 -4.13
C ILE A 9 15.25 83.03 -4.21
N HIS A 10 14.68 83.06 -5.41
CA HIS A 10 13.43 82.41 -5.68
C HIS A 10 13.69 80.91 -5.75
N GLY A 11 13.47 80.22 -4.63
CA GLY A 11 13.38 78.77 -4.60
C GLY A 11 12.16 78.39 -5.43
N ASP A 12 12.35 77.58 -6.48
CA ASP A 12 11.33 77.15 -7.39
C ASP A 12 10.43 76.20 -6.62
N SER A 13 9.17 76.57 -6.30
CA SER A 13 8.19 75.82 -5.55
C SER A 13 7.74 74.52 -6.29
N SER A 14 8.10 74.38 -7.57
CA SER A 14 7.78 73.19 -8.39
C SER A 14 8.65 72.00 -8.04
N THR A 15 9.90 72.17 -7.67
CA THR A 15 10.82 71.10 -7.27
C THR A 15 10.41 70.44 -5.95
N PHE A 16 9.96 71.18 -4.96
CA PHE A 16 9.48 70.67 -3.68
C PHE A 16 8.14 69.94 -3.78
N ALA A 17 7.30 70.28 -4.78
CA ALA A 17 6.04 69.57 -5.03
C ALA A 17 6.27 68.22 -5.72
N ASP A 18 7.27 68.13 -6.59
CA ASP A 18 7.62 66.95 -7.34
C ASP A 18 8.32 65.91 -6.45
N GLU A 19 9.25 66.35 -5.58
CA GLU A 19 9.89 65.49 -4.57
C GLU A 19 8.88 64.90 -3.59
N ARG A 20 7.90 65.64 -3.11
CA ARG A 20 6.84 65.12 -2.23
C ARG A 20 5.92 64.11 -2.91
N LYS A 21 5.69 64.28 -4.21
CA LYS A 21 4.86 63.36 -4.99
C LYS A 21 5.59 62.04 -5.25
N ILE A 22 6.92 62.09 -5.48
CA ILE A 22 7.75 60.89 -5.64
C ILE A 22 7.85 60.13 -4.33
N ASP A 23 8.05 60.82 -3.20
CA ASP A 23 8.11 60.20 -1.88
C ASP A 23 6.78 59.50 -1.47
N SER A 24 5.64 60.14 -1.72
CA SER A 24 4.34 59.53 -1.47
C SER A 24 4.07 58.30 -2.34
N THR A 25 4.53 58.30 -3.59
CA THR A 25 4.37 57.18 -4.50
C THR A 25 5.27 56.02 -4.07
N SER A 26 6.48 56.28 -3.62
CA SER A 26 7.38 55.22 -3.10
C SER A 26 6.84 54.60 -1.80
N GLN A 27 6.26 55.39 -0.91
CA GLN A 27 5.63 54.89 0.33
C GLN A 27 4.41 54.03 0.03
N HIS A 28 3.58 54.37 -0.96
CA HIS A 28 2.46 53.52 -1.38
C HIS A 28 2.95 52.21 -2.00
N LEU A 29 3.98 52.26 -2.84
CA LEU A 29 4.56 51.06 -3.43
C LEU A 29 5.14 50.10 -2.36
N ASP A 30 5.82 50.63 -1.36
CA ASP A 30 6.32 49.81 -0.26
C ASP A 30 5.23 49.20 0.60
N GLN A 31 4.12 49.91 0.82
CA GLN A 31 2.94 49.38 1.50
C GLN A 31 2.31 48.26 0.69
N ASP A 32 2.16 48.40 -0.61
CA ASP A 32 1.60 47.41 -1.50
C ASP A 32 2.47 46.12 -1.54
N ILE A 33 3.80 46.32 -1.59
CA ILE A 33 4.75 45.21 -1.53
C ILE A 33 4.66 44.49 -0.19
N GLN A 34 4.58 45.21 0.93
CA GLN A 34 4.42 44.59 2.25
C GLN A 34 3.09 43.85 2.39
N PHE A 35 2.01 44.41 1.84
CA PHE A 35 0.72 43.78 1.80
C PHE A 35 0.75 42.52 0.95
N ALA A 36 1.33 42.55 -0.26
CA ALA A 36 1.50 41.38 -1.11
C ALA A 36 2.34 40.27 -0.42
N LYS A 37 3.44 40.63 0.26
CA LYS A 37 4.24 39.68 1.04
C LYS A 37 3.44 39.02 2.15
N ARG A 38 2.59 39.78 2.85
CA ARG A 38 1.71 39.21 3.89
C ARG A 38 0.69 38.22 3.31
N ILE A 39 0.07 38.54 2.18
CA ILE A 39 -0.87 37.64 1.50
C ILE A 39 -0.16 36.34 1.10
N VAL A 40 1.01 36.44 0.46
CA VAL A 40 1.79 35.26 0.04
C VAL A 40 2.19 34.42 1.25
N SER A 41 2.68 35.05 2.32
CA SER A 41 3.05 34.32 3.56
C SER A 41 1.84 33.63 4.21
N PHE A 42 0.68 34.30 4.24
CA PHE A 42 -0.57 33.70 4.77
C PHE A 42 -1.05 32.53 3.91
N SER A 43 -0.98 32.66 2.59
CA SER A 43 -1.33 31.58 1.66
C SER A 43 -0.43 30.36 1.80
N LEU A 44 0.88 30.59 1.93
CA LEU A 44 1.85 29.51 2.17
C LEU A 44 1.63 28.81 3.52
N ALA A 45 1.32 29.59 4.56
CA ALA A 45 0.99 29.02 5.88
C ALA A 45 -0.28 28.17 5.84
N LEU A 46 -1.32 28.62 5.13
CA LEU A 46 -2.56 27.84 4.96
C LEU A 46 -2.31 26.53 4.18
N VAL A 47 -1.52 26.59 3.11
CA VAL A 47 -1.16 25.39 2.35
C VAL A 47 -0.36 24.42 3.23
N MET A 48 0.60 24.91 4.02
CA MET A 48 1.33 24.06 4.96
C MET A 48 0.43 23.42 6.01
N ILE A 49 -0.48 24.18 6.61
CA ILE A 49 -1.43 23.66 7.61
C ILE A 49 -2.35 22.61 6.96
N ALA A 50 -2.88 22.89 5.78
CA ALA A 50 -3.73 21.94 5.05
C ALA A 50 -2.97 20.65 4.69
N SER A 51 -1.70 20.77 4.27
CA SER A 51 -0.84 19.61 3.99
C SER A 51 -0.55 18.79 5.24
N LEU A 52 -0.25 19.43 6.36
CA LEU A 52 -0.03 18.76 7.64
C LEU A 52 -1.31 18.10 8.16
N ALA A 53 -2.46 18.76 8.00
CA ALA A 53 -3.75 18.20 8.37
C ALA A 53 -4.11 16.99 7.49
N TYR A 54 -3.82 17.06 6.18
CA TYR A 54 -3.99 15.94 5.26
C TYR A 54 -3.10 14.75 5.61
N VAL A 55 -1.80 15.02 5.86
CA VAL A 55 -0.87 13.96 6.33
C VAL A 55 -1.31 13.39 7.68
N GLY A 56 -1.74 14.23 8.60
CA GLY A 56 -2.31 13.79 9.87
C GLY A 56 -3.55 12.93 9.70
N PHE A 57 -4.47 13.33 8.82
CA PHE A 57 -5.67 12.56 8.49
C PHE A 57 -5.31 11.17 7.92
N VAL A 58 -4.40 11.13 6.93
CA VAL A 58 -3.92 9.87 6.33
C VAL A 58 -3.26 8.98 7.37
N LEU A 59 -2.43 9.53 8.26
CA LEU A 59 -1.76 8.77 9.33
C LEU A 59 -2.74 8.28 10.42
N PHE A 60 -3.77 9.08 10.74
CA PHE A 60 -4.75 8.72 11.78
C PHE A 60 -5.83 7.77 11.27
N ASP A 61 -6.19 7.86 10.00
CA ASP A 61 -7.18 6.96 9.37
C ASP A 61 -6.58 5.56 9.09
N GLY A 62 -5.29 5.40 9.38
CA GLY A 62 -4.60 4.10 9.46
C GLY A 62 -4.51 3.30 8.15
N GLY A 63 -4.97 3.88 7.05
CA GLY A 63 -5.25 3.06 5.88
C GLY A 63 -4.21 3.11 4.78
N GLU A 64 -3.66 4.27 4.44
CA GLU A 64 -2.94 4.38 3.17
C GLU A 64 -1.42 4.33 3.28
N LEU A 65 -0.83 4.68 4.43
CA LEU A 65 0.62 4.55 4.63
C LEU A 65 1.04 3.22 5.26
N THR A 66 0.10 2.49 5.85
CA THR A 66 0.38 1.21 6.54
C THR A 66 -0.22 -0.01 5.85
N GLY A 67 -0.80 0.15 4.65
CA GLY A 67 -1.44 -0.91 3.91
C GLY A 67 -2.93 -0.66 3.68
N TYR A 68 -3.47 -1.29 2.64
CA TYR A 68 -4.87 -1.19 2.26
C TYR A 68 -5.76 -1.89 3.30
N ARG A 69 -6.65 -1.12 3.95
CA ARG A 69 -7.71 -1.71 4.78
C ARG A 69 -8.82 -2.23 3.85
N PRO A 70 -9.27 -3.49 3.99
CA PRO A 70 -10.43 -4.00 3.25
C PRO A 70 -11.67 -3.15 3.55
N GLY A 71 -12.57 -3.02 2.57
CA GLY A 71 -13.86 -2.38 2.79
C GLY A 71 -14.72 -3.15 3.80
N ASP A 72 -15.61 -2.44 4.48
CA ASP A 72 -16.47 -3.03 5.52
C ASP A 72 -17.26 -4.24 5.01
N ALA A 73 -17.71 -4.23 3.75
CA ALA A 73 -18.38 -5.38 3.14
C ALA A 73 -17.51 -6.63 3.04
N ALA A 74 -16.18 -6.49 2.85
CA ALA A 74 -15.27 -7.62 2.82
C ALA A 74 -15.07 -8.21 4.23
N LEU A 75 -14.95 -7.35 5.23
CA LEU A 75 -14.83 -7.77 6.64
C LEU A 75 -16.12 -8.46 7.12
N GLU A 76 -17.29 -7.90 6.78
CA GLU A 76 -18.59 -8.53 7.07
C GLU A 76 -18.73 -9.89 6.38
N SER A 77 -18.27 -10.01 5.13
CA SER A 77 -18.28 -11.28 4.41
C SER A 77 -17.40 -12.32 5.08
N GLN A 78 -16.28 -11.92 5.68
CA GLN A 78 -15.43 -12.83 6.47
C GLN A 78 -16.19 -13.38 7.68
N GLU A 79 -16.85 -12.54 8.48
CA GLU A 79 -17.63 -12.97 9.64
C GLU A 79 -18.75 -13.95 9.24
N ILE A 80 -19.41 -13.69 8.10
CA ILE A 80 -20.46 -14.56 7.57
C ILE A 80 -19.91 -15.93 7.23
N TYR A 81 -18.79 -16.01 6.48
CA TYR A 81 -18.25 -17.31 6.08
C TYR A 81 -17.67 -18.09 7.26
N GLU A 82 -17.02 -17.42 8.23
CA GLU A 82 -16.53 -18.02 9.45
C GLU A 82 -17.68 -18.67 10.26
N GLY A 83 -18.81 -17.97 10.35
CA GLY A 83 -20.03 -18.52 10.96
C GLY A 83 -20.61 -19.70 10.19
N MET A 84 -20.61 -19.67 8.85
CA MET A 84 -21.11 -20.75 8.00
C MET A 84 -20.31 -22.05 8.18
N ILE A 85 -18.99 -21.97 8.28
CA ILE A 85 -18.12 -23.13 8.51
C ILE A 85 -17.92 -23.45 9.99
N GLN A 86 -18.50 -22.66 10.89
CA GLN A 86 -18.40 -22.76 12.34
C GLN A 86 -16.95 -22.61 12.85
N ALA A 87 -16.10 -21.85 12.15
CA ALA A 87 -14.73 -21.57 12.59
C ALA A 87 -14.72 -20.81 13.93
N ASP A 88 -15.71 -19.96 14.17
CA ASP A 88 -15.95 -19.25 15.42
C ASP A 88 -16.10 -20.15 16.67
N LYS A 89 -16.46 -21.44 16.46
CA LYS A 89 -16.59 -22.42 17.54
C LYS A 89 -15.31 -23.21 17.82
N VAL A 90 -14.25 -22.97 17.05
CA VAL A 90 -12.99 -23.70 17.15
C VAL A 90 -11.91 -22.76 17.66
N SER A 91 -11.29 -23.10 18.79
CA SER A 91 -10.20 -22.32 19.39
C SER A 91 -8.79 -22.79 18.95
N LEU A 92 -8.71 -23.65 17.94
CA LEU A 92 -7.44 -24.20 17.45
C LEU A 92 -6.91 -23.34 16.31
N SER A 93 -5.63 -23.04 16.37
CA SER A 93 -4.93 -22.18 15.38
C SER A 93 -4.11 -22.95 14.34
N GLY A 94 -4.17 -24.27 14.37
CA GLY A 94 -3.36 -25.13 13.50
C GLY A 94 -1.92 -25.32 13.95
N LYS A 95 -1.55 -24.87 15.15
CA LYS A 95 -0.19 -24.99 15.69
C LYS A 95 0.31 -26.43 15.69
N GLY A 96 1.47 -26.64 15.08
CA GLY A 96 2.12 -27.96 14.96
C GLY A 96 1.63 -28.77 13.74
N VAL A 97 0.66 -28.27 13.00
CA VAL A 97 0.23 -28.87 11.73
C VAL A 97 1.04 -28.27 10.58
N THR A 98 1.45 -29.09 9.62
CA THR A 98 2.13 -28.66 8.39
C THR A 98 1.14 -28.82 7.23
N VAL A 99 0.87 -27.71 6.55
CA VAL A 99 0.00 -27.65 5.38
C VAL A 99 0.83 -27.26 4.16
N CYS A 100 0.65 -27.97 3.07
CA CYS A 100 1.24 -27.64 1.78
C CYS A 100 0.15 -27.13 0.84
N ILE A 101 0.37 -25.95 0.25
CA ILE A 101 -0.49 -25.42 -0.82
C ILE A 101 0.21 -25.67 -2.15
N VAL A 102 -0.47 -26.35 -3.07
CA VAL A 102 -0.04 -26.57 -4.45
C VAL A 102 -0.88 -25.66 -5.34
N ASP A 103 -0.27 -24.57 -5.84
CA ASP A 103 -1.01 -23.50 -6.49
C ASP A 103 -0.11 -22.62 -7.37
N SER A 104 -0.54 -21.38 -7.70
CA SER A 104 0.20 -20.42 -8.53
C SER A 104 1.37 -19.74 -7.82
N GLY A 105 1.54 -19.95 -6.53
CA GLY A 105 2.62 -19.34 -5.75
C GLY A 105 2.15 -18.60 -4.51
N LEU A 106 2.98 -17.66 -4.03
CA LEU A 106 2.69 -16.87 -2.84
C LEU A 106 3.37 -15.50 -2.92
N ASN A 107 2.60 -14.43 -2.74
CA ASN A 107 3.11 -13.08 -2.52
C ASN A 107 3.32 -12.85 -1.01
N THR A 108 4.53 -13.00 -0.55
CA THR A 108 4.91 -12.79 0.87
C THR A 108 4.90 -11.33 1.31
N ASN A 109 4.71 -10.38 0.38
CA ASN A 109 4.61 -8.95 0.70
C ASN A 109 3.15 -8.49 0.88
N HIS A 110 2.18 -9.42 0.85
CA HIS A 110 0.79 -9.07 1.11
C HIS A 110 0.62 -8.72 2.59
N GLN A 111 -0.03 -7.59 2.89
CA GLN A 111 -0.17 -7.06 4.25
C GLN A 111 -0.79 -8.04 5.27
N ASP A 112 -1.71 -8.89 4.81
CA ASP A 112 -2.34 -9.90 5.68
C ASP A 112 -1.46 -11.14 5.85
N LEU A 113 -0.29 -11.19 5.19
CA LEU A 113 0.68 -12.29 5.25
C LEU A 113 2.05 -11.86 5.79
N ASP A 114 2.18 -10.64 6.32
CA ASP A 114 3.45 -10.08 6.81
C ASP A 114 4.10 -10.93 7.93
N ASN A 115 3.28 -11.60 8.74
CA ASN A 115 3.76 -12.46 9.82
C ASN A 115 3.88 -13.94 9.41
N LEU A 116 3.67 -14.22 8.12
CA LEU A 116 3.59 -15.58 7.61
C LEU A 116 4.93 -16.31 7.74
N ARG A 117 4.88 -17.48 8.33
CA ARG A 117 5.99 -18.42 8.37
C ARG A 117 5.91 -19.40 7.21
N VAL A 118 6.48 -19.03 6.04
CA VAL A 118 6.74 -20.01 4.98
C VAL A 118 7.90 -20.89 5.40
N THR A 119 7.62 -22.14 5.70
CA THR A 119 8.62 -23.09 6.16
C THR A 119 9.48 -23.61 5.02
N LYS A 120 8.86 -23.89 3.86
CA LYS A 120 9.55 -24.31 2.63
C LYS A 120 8.81 -23.81 1.40
N TRP A 121 9.58 -23.60 0.35
CA TRP A 121 9.14 -23.15 -0.96
C TRP A 121 9.78 -24.00 -2.05
N LYS A 122 9.01 -24.32 -3.07
CA LYS A 122 9.55 -24.87 -4.33
C LYS A 122 8.75 -24.39 -5.53
N ASP A 123 9.47 -23.95 -6.55
CA ASP A 123 8.94 -23.55 -7.84
C ASP A 123 9.12 -24.72 -8.82
N PHE A 124 8.02 -25.28 -9.31
CA PHE A 124 7.97 -26.37 -10.28
C PHE A 124 7.73 -25.88 -11.71
N VAL A 125 7.37 -24.60 -11.85
CA VAL A 125 7.10 -23.98 -13.15
C VAL A 125 8.31 -23.24 -13.69
N GLY A 126 9.08 -22.65 -12.78
CA GLY A 126 10.28 -21.88 -13.06
C GLY A 126 11.50 -22.36 -12.27
N THR A 127 12.33 -21.42 -11.89
CA THR A 127 13.60 -21.69 -11.17
C THR A 127 13.79 -20.76 -9.96
N SER A 128 12.73 -20.09 -9.50
CA SER A 128 12.85 -19.13 -8.41
C SER A 128 13.08 -19.82 -7.08
N THR A 129 14.12 -19.37 -6.37
CA THR A 129 14.41 -19.80 -5.00
C THR A 129 13.64 -18.99 -3.93
N LYS A 130 12.92 -17.95 -4.35
CA LYS A 130 12.12 -17.10 -3.46
C LYS A 130 10.65 -17.20 -3.84
N PRO A 131 9.74 -17.19 -2.85
CA PRO A 131 8.31 -17.16 -3.13
C PRO A 131 7.93 -15.95 -3.99
N TYR A 132 7.06 -16.18 -4.95
CA TYR A 132 6.36 -15.20 -5.75
C TYR A 132 5.05 -15.78 -6.26
N ASP A 133 4.12 -14.92 -6.65
CA ASP A 133 2.85 -15.28 -7.25
C ASP A 133 2.53 -14.28 -8.37
N ASP A 134 2.54 -14.75 -9.60
CA ASP A 134 2.29 -13.99 -10.81
C ASP A 134 0.83 -14.09 -11.31
N HIS A 135 0.02 -14.92 -10.64
CA HIS A 135 -1.42 -15.09 -10.91
C HIS A 135 -2.29 -14.52 -9.78
N GLY A 136 -1.89 -14.69 -8.51
CA GLY A 136 -2.60 -14.21 -7.31
C GLY A 136 -3.53 -15.22 -6.66
N HIS A 137 -3.86 -16.34 -7.31
CA HIS A 137 -4.77 -17.34 -6.76
C HIS A 137 -4.17 -18.07 -5.54
N GLY A 138 -2.91 -18.49 -5.64
CA GLY A 138 -2.22 -19.15 -4.53
C GLY A 138 -2.10 -18.26 -3.29
N THR A 139 -1.85 -16.95 -3.50
CA THR A 139 -1.85 -15.95 -2.41
C THR A 139 -3.21 -15.86 -1.75
N SER A 140 -4.30 -15.89 -2.53
CA SER A 140 -5.66 -15.87 -2.01
C SER A 140 -5.97 -17.13 -1.19
N MET A 141 -5.55 -18.31 -1.67
CA MET A 141 -5.71 -19.57 -0.94
C MET A 141 -4.91 -19.58 0.37
N ALA A 142 -3.70 -19.07 0.34
CA ALA A 142 -2.90 -18.89 1.55
C ALA A 142 -3.58 -17.91 2.53
N GLY A 143 -4.18 -16.84 2.03
CA GLY A 143 -4.93 -15.88 2.85
C GLY A 143 -6.08 -16.53 3.63
N ILE A 144 -6.90 -17.36 2.97
CA ILE A 144 -7.98 -18.10 3.62
C ILE A 144 -7.46 -19.00 4.74
N LEU A 145 -6.26 -19.55 4.58
CA LEU A 145 -5.68 -20.47 5.56
C LEU A 145 -4.94 -19.75 6.69
N VAL A 146 -4.05 -18.79 6.36
CA VAL A 146 -3.03 -18.30 7.31
C VAL A 146 -2.97 -16.79 7.47
N ALA A 147 -3.87 -16.02 6.89
CA ALA A 147 -3.84 -14.56 7.03
C ALA A 147 -3.92 -14.15 8.51
N ASP A 148 -3.13 -13.14 8.88
CA ASP A 148 -3.11 -12.56 10.24
C ASP A 148 -2.99 -11.02 10.21
N GLY A 149 -3.54 -10.39 9.20
CA GLY A 149 -3.67 -8.94 9.08
C GLY A 149 -5.09 -8.44 9.35
N TRP A 150 -5.63 -7.66 8.44
CA TRP A 150 -7.03 -7.26 8.44
C TRP A 150 -7.97 -8.44 8.21
N MET A 151 -7.64 -9.24 7.21
CA MET A 151 -8.31 -10.52 6.99
C MET A 151 -7.66 -11.58 7.87
N LYS A 152 -8.47 -12.54 8.36
CA LYS A 152 -8.00 -13.61 9.22
C LYS A 152 -8.15 -14.96 8.53
N GLY A 153 -7.11 -15.77 8.60
CA GLY A 153 -7.15 -17.16 8.17
C GLY A 153 -7.66 -18.08 9.26
N ILE A 154 -8.14 -19.24 8.85
CA ILE A 154 -8.73 -20.24 9.76
C ILE A 154 -7.70 -21.01 10.61
N ALA A 155 -6.42 -20.98 10.20
CA ALA A 155 -5.33 -21.71 10.85
C ALA A 155 -4.00 -20.94 10.76
N PRO A 156 -3.89 -19.77 11.42
CA PRO A 156 -2.75 -18.86 11.24
C PRO A 156 -1.42 -19.41 11.76
N ASP A 157 -1.42 -20.41 12.65
CA ASP A 157 -0.21 -20.96 13.26
C ASP A 157 0.31 -22.26 12.61
N VAL A 158 -0.21 -22.64 11.44
CA VAL A 158 0.33 -23.80 10.71
C VAL A 158 1.73 -23.53 10.17
N ASN A 159 2.52 -24.60 10.00
CA ASN A 159 3.73 -24.53 9.19
C ASN A 159 3.32 -24.60 7.70
N LEU A 160 3.54 -23.53 6.95
CA LEU A 160 3.14 -23.46 5.55
C LEU A 160 4.26 -23.92 4.63
N LEU A 161 3.98 -24.88 3.78
CA LEU A 161 4.76 -25.24 2.60
C LEU A 161 4.04 -24.69 1.36
N VAL A 162 4.79 -24.20 0.39
CA VAL A 162 4.20 -23.69 -0.86
C VAL A 162 4.94 -24.30 -2.04
N ALA A 163 4.19 -24.98 -2.89
CA ALA A 163 4.63 -25.56 -4.15
C ALA A 163 3.96 -24.79 -5.30
N LYS A 164 4.72 -23.98 -6.03
CA LYS A 164 4.20 -23.32 -7.23
C LYS A 164 4.19 -24.31 -8.38
N ALA A 165 3.00 -24.78 -8.74
CA ALA A 165 2.75 -25.73 -9.80
C ALA A 165 1.93 -25.14 -10.97
N LEU A 166 1.33 -23.94 -10.77
CA LEU A 166 0.57 -23.24 -11.78
C LEU A 166 1.34 -22.00 -12.26
N ALA A 167 1.30 -21.76 -13.56
CA ALA A 167 1.93 -20.63 -14.24
C ALA A 167 1.10 -19.33 -14.08
N GLU A 168 1.59 -18.22 -14.62
CA GLU A 168 0.96 -16.89 -14.66
C GLU A 168 -0.49 -16.90 -15.18
N ASN A 169 -0.80 -17.79 -16.09
CA ASN A 169 -2.16 -17.95 -16.65
C ASN A 169 -3.09 -18.83 -15.80
N GLY A 170 -2.63 -19.27 -14.63
CA GLY A 170 -3.38 -20.15 -13.74
C GLY A 170 -3.45 -21.61 -14.18
N SER A 171 -2.67 -22.01 -15.21
CA SER A 171 -2.64 -23.39 -15.72
C SER A 171 -1.35 -24.09 -15.32
N GLY A 172 -1.41 -25.40 -15.15
CA GLY A 172 -0.28 -26.27 -14.87
C GLY A 172 -0.41 -27.60 -15.63
N ASP A 173 0.72 -28.28 -15.80
CA ASP A 173 0.76 -29.63 -16.34
C ASP A 173 0.46 -30.62 -15.21
N ASP A 174 -0.32 -31.68 -15.50
CA ASP A 174 -0.70 -32.71 -14.54
C ASP A 174 0.52 -33.39 -13.91
N THR A 175 1.60 -33.57 -14.69
CA THR A 175 2.84 -34.17 -14.18
C THR A 175 3.55 -33.26 -13.21
N VAL A 176 3.55 -31.93 -13.47
CA VAL A 176 4.12 -30.90 -12.58
C VAL A 176 3.34 -30.85 -11.26
N VAL A 177 2.01 -30.92 -11.34
CA VAL A 177 1.16 -30.96 -10.15
C VAL A 177 1.41 -32.23 -9.34
N ALA A 178 1.56 -33.39 -9.99
CA ALA A 178 1.88 -34.65 -9.33
C ALA A 178 3.24 -34.58 -8.59
N GLU A 179 4.29 -34.06 -9.25
CA GLU A 179 5.59 -33.87 -8.65
C GLU A 179 5.54 -32.88 -7.45
N ALA A 180 4.69 -31.87 -7.53
CA ALA A 180 4.48 -30.94 -6.43
C ALA A 180 3.80 -31.60 -5.22
N ILE A 181 2.83 -32.48 -5.47
CA ILE A 181 2.15 -33.27 -4.42
C ILE A 181 3.14 -34.20 -3.74
N ASP A 182 3.94 -34.93 -4.53
CA ASP A 182 4.97 -35.85 -4.00
C ASP A 182 5.98 -35.08 -3.13
N TRP A 183 6.45 -33.94 -3.61
CA TRP A 183 7.34 -33.08 -2.82
C TRP A 183 6.70 -32.62 -1.51
N CYS A 184 5.41 -32.22 -1.51
CA CYS A 184 4.71 -31.85 -0.29
C CYS A 184 4.71 -33.00 0.74
N ALA A 185 4.43 -34.23 0.28
CA ALA A 185 4.43 -35.42 1.12
C ALA A 185 5.85 -35.72 1.66
N GLU A 186 6.87 -35.68 0.82
CA GLU A 186 8.26 -35.86 1.20
C GLU A 186 8.77 -34.79 2.22
N GLN A 187 8.22 -33.58 2.14
CA GLN A 187 8.54 -32.51 3.10
C GLN A 187 7.78 -32.67 4.44
N GLY A 188 6.95 -33.66 4.59
CA GLY A 188 6.22 -33.96 5.81
C GLY A 188 4.93 -33.14 5.98
N ALA A 189 4.27 -32.79 4.91
CA ALA A 189 2.95 -32.17 4.96
C ALA A 189 1.94 -33.13 5.59
N HIS A 190 1.18 -32.68 6.58
CA HIS A 190 0.05 -33.41 7.14
C HIS A 190 -1.20 -33.26 6.27
N ILE A 191 -1.30 -32.11 5.58
CA ILE A 191 -2.42 -31.76 4.70
C ILE A 191 -1.84 -31.17 3.42
N ILE A 192 -2.36 -31.56 2.27
CA ILE A 192 -2.05 -30.96 0.96
C ILE A 192 -3.33 -30.33 0.44
N SER A 193 -3.29 -29.02 0.20
CA SER A 193 -4.41 -28.23 -0.34
C SER A 193 -4.23 -28.05 -1.84
N LEU A 194 -5.25 -28.43 -2.60
CA LEU A 194 -5.31 -28.37 -4.05
C LEU A 194 -6.57 -27.62 -4.46
N SER A 195 -6.46 -26.29 -4.66
CA SER A 195 -7.58 -25.45 -5.13
C SER A 195 -7.54 -25.32 -6.65
N LEU A 196 -7.45 -26.45 -7.33
CA LEU A 196 -7.31 -26.54 -8.79
C LEU A 196 -8.21 -27.67 -9.34
N GLY A 197 -8.49 -27.60 -10.61
CA GLY A 197 -9.25 -28.60 -11.32
C GLY A 197 -8.95 -28.54 -12.81
N GLY A 198 -9.28 -29.59 -13.54
CA GLY A 198 -9.07 -29.69 -14.97
C GLY A 198 -10.33 -30.10 -15.72
N ALA A 199 -10.37 -29.86 -17.02
CA ALA A 199 -11.35 -30.53 -17.87
C ALA A 199 -11.15 -32.03 -17.73
N PRO A 200 -12.21 -32.84 -17.75
CA PRO A 200 -12.08 -34.28 -17.72
C PRO A 200 -11.30 -34.71 -18.98
N GLY A 201 -9.99 -34.80 -18.82
CA GLY A 201 -9.09 -35.37 -19.81
C GLY A 201 -9.28 -36.88 -19.81
N ILE A 202 -9.20 -37.49 -20.98
CA ILE A 202 -9.06 -38.93 -21.09
C ILE A 202 -7.63 -39.24 -20.63
N LEU A 203 -7.42 -39.34 -19.31
CA LEU A 203 -6.19 -39.93 -18.82
C LEU A 203 -6.30 -41.43 -19.07
N PRO A 204 -5.38 -42.05 -19.81
CA PRO A 204 -5.25 -43.49 -19.81
C PRO A 204 -4.68 -43.89 -18.44
N PHE A 205 -5.54 -44.06 -17.43
CA PHE A 205 -5.15 -44.79 -16.25
C PHE A 205 -4.85 -46.21 -16.64
N ASN A 206 -3.62 -46.56 -16.89
CA ASN A 206 -3.15 -47.92 -16.82
C ASN A 206 -2.83 -48.21 -15.34
N PHE A 207 -3.74 -48.88 -14.66
CA PHE A 207 -3.48 -49.52 -13.40
C PHE A 207 -2.62 -50.76 -13.60
#